data_887e31904994ae9c81286276b9cae2ec
#
_entry.id   887e31904994ae9c81286276b9cae2ec
#
_cell.length_a   1.000
_cell.length_b   1.000
_cell.length_c   1.000
_cell.angle_alpha   90.00
_cell.angle_beta   90.00
_cell.angle_gamma   90.00
#
_symmetry.space_group_name_H-M   'P 1'
#
loop_
_entity.id
_entity.type
_entity.pdbx_description
1 polymer ?
#
loop_
_entity_poly.entity_id
_entity_poly.type
_entity_poly.pdbx_seq_one_letter_code
_entity_poly.pdbx_strand_id
1 'polypeptide(L)'
;AVVEAVSKTEQFFEKNGKLLSIICVAVVVACAAVFCWHKFVYQPKVAEAQGQMALAEENFRNGDYELALNGDGNVLGFVQVLDEYGTKAGKSVNFYAGVCELQLGNWESAIKYLQAYNGKDAILAARAQACIGDAYVGLEDYSKALGYFEKAAATIDNMFAAGYLLKAGVVAEKLGENAKALSFYEKIKD
;
A
#
# COMPACT_ATOMS: atom_id res chain seq x y z
N ALA A 1 -17.49 43.03 30.83
CA ALA A 1 -16.83 42.23 29.78
C ALA A 1 -17.69 41.01 29.36
N VAL A 2 -18.07 40.10 30.27
CA VAL A 2 -18.85 38.88 29.93
C VAL A 2 -20.25 39.23 29.44
N VAL A 3 -20.97 40.12 30.13
CA VAL A 3 -22.33 40.59 29.75
C VAL A 3 -22.33 41.33 28.38
N GLU A 4 -21.30 42.10 28.07
CA GLU A 4 -21.15 42.76 26.77
C GLU A 4 -20.86 41.79 25.64
N ALA A 5 -20.11 40.71 25.91
CA ALA A 5 -19.85 39.68 24.93
C ALA A 5 -21.12 38.87 24.57
N VAL A 6 -21.93 38.56 25.58
CA VAL A 6 -23.22 37.89 25.39
C VAL A 6 -24.18 38.76 24.58
N SER A 7 -24.31 40.05 24.91
CA SER A 7 -25.18 41.00 24.16
C SER A 7 -24.76 41.19 22.70
N LYS A 8 -23.45 41.22 22.38
CA LYS A 8 -22.95 41.30 21.01
C LYS A 8 -23.22 40.03 20.23
N THR A 9 -23.14 38.87 20.87
CA THR A 9 -23.42 37.57 20.30
C THR A 9 -24.93 37.44 19.97
N GLU A 10 -25.81 37.86 20.89
CA GLU A 10 -27.25 37.87 20.67
C GLU A 10 -27.64 38.78 19.48
N GLN A 11 -27.13 40.01 19.43
CA GLN A 11 -27.36 40.91 18.30
C GLN A 11 -26.87 40.36 16.96
N PHE A 12 -25.73 39.65 16.96
CA PHE A 12 -25.20 38.98 15.77
C PHE A 12 -26.16 37.88 15.27
N PHE A 13 -26.67 37.04 16.18
CA PHE A 13 -27.62 35.99 15.84
C PHE A 13 -28.99 36.55 15.39
N GLU A 14 -29.48 37.59 16.03
CA GLU A 14 -30.72 38.25 15.60
C GLU A 14 -30.59 38.85 14.19
N LYS A 15 -29.47 39.53 13.91
CA LYS A 15 -29.22 40.17 12.62
C LYS A 15 -28.97 39.16 11.48
N ASN A 16 -28.29 38.06 11.78
CA ASN A 16 -27.82 37.09 10.77
C ASN A 16 -28.58 35.75 10.86
N GLY A 17 -29.59 35.61 11.69
CA GLY A 17 -30.28 34.34 11.96
C GLY A 17 -30.79 33.61 10.71
N LYS A 18 -31.36 34.34 9.76
CA LYS A 18 -31.83 33.76 8.48
C LYS A 18 -30.62 33.21 7.65
N LEU A 19 -29.54 33.96 7.56
CA LEU A 19 -28.36 33.55 6.82
C LEU A 19 -27.69 32.33 7.48
N LEU A 20 -27.56 32.34 8.80
CA LEU A 20 -27.03 31.24 9.57
C LEU A 20 -27.86 29.96 9.41
N SER A 21 -29.23 30.08 9.46
CA SER A 21 -30.12 28.93 9.26
C SER A 21 -29.98 28.35 7.83
N ILE A 22 -29.86 29.19 6.81
CA ILE A 22 -29.62 28.74 5.43
C ILE A 22 -28.28 28.00 5.31
N ILE A 23 -27.21 28.53 5.92
CA ILE A 23 -25.90 27.90 5.92
C ILE A 23 -25.96 26.55 6.65
N CYS A 24 -26.60 26.48 7.82
CA CYS A 24 -26.76 25.22 8.54
C CYS A 24 -27.53 24.16 7.72
N VAL A 25 -28.61 24.54 7.07
CA VAL A 25 -29.36 23.63 6.21
C VAL A 25 -28.54 23.19 5.01
N ALA A 26 -27.79 24.09 4.37
CA ALA A 26 -26.89 23.75 3.26
C ALA A 26 -25.80 22.75 3.68
N VAL A 27 -25.20 22.94 4.86
CA VAL A 27 -24.20 22.01 5.43
C VAL A 27 -24.84 20.63 5.69
N VAL A 28 -26.02 20.58 6.30
CA VAL A 28 -26.72 19.30 6.55
C VAL A 28 -27.03 18.58 5.24
N VAL A 29 -27.53 19.29 4.23
CA VAL A 29 -27.80 18.70 2.91
C VAL A 29 -26.53 18.19 2.25
N ALA A 30 -25.42 18.95 2.33
CA ALA A 30 -24.12 18.51 1.79
C ALA A 30 -23.61 17.25 2.51
N CYS A 31 -23.69 17.22 3.84
CA CYS A 31 -23.32 16.04 4.63
C CYS A 31 -24.18 14.82 4.29
N ALA A 32 -25.50 15.01 4.14
CA ALA A 32 -26.40 13.93 3.74
C ALA A 32 -26.09 13.42 2.34
N ALA A 33 -25.80 14.30 1.38
CA ALA A 33 -25.42 13.93 0.02
C ALA A 33 -24.10 13.12 0.01
N VAL A 34 -23.08 13.56 0.75
CA VAL A 34 -21.80 12.82 0.90
C VAL A 34 -22.04 11.47 1.55
N PHE A 35 -22.84 11.40 2.60
CA PHE A 35 -23.17 10.14 3.28
C PHE A 35 -23.91 9.17 2.35
N CYS A 36 -24.92 9.64 1.61
CA CYS A 36 -25.66 8.82 0.64
C CYS A 36 -24.75 8.33 -0.47
N TRP A 37 -23.91 9.20 -1.04
CA TRP A 37 -22.93 8.80 -2.05
C TRP A 37 -21.96 7.75 -1.52
N HIS A 38 -21.41 7.96 -0.31
CA HIS A 38 -20.51 7.00 0.33
C HIS A 38 -21.18 5.65 0.56
N LYS A 39 -22.41 5.63 1.10
CA LYS A 39 -23.11 4.39 1.46
C LYS A 39 -23.63 3.62 0.25
N PHE A 40 -24.19 4.32 -0.75
CA PHE A 40 -24.90 3.67 -1.86
C PHE A 40 -24.09 3.57 -3.16
N VAL A 41 -23.01 4.34 -3.29
CA VAL A 41 -22.16 4.32 -4.50
C VAL A 41 -20.76 3.81 -4.19
N TYR A 42 -20.10 4.38 -3.17
CA TYR A 42 -18.70 4.05 -2.87
C TYR A 42 -18.56 2.67 -2.23
N GLN A 43 -19.31 2.38 -1.17
CA GLN A 43 -19.23 1.11 -0.42
C GLN A 43 -19.52 -0.14 -1.27
N PRO A 44 -20.56 -0.19 -2.12
CA PRO A 44 -20.79 -1.33 -3.00
C PRO A 44 -19.62 -1.59 -3.95
N LYS A 45 -19.03 -0.53 -4.52
CA LYS A 45 -17.86 -0.66 -5.40
C LYS A 45 -16.61 -1.16 -4.66
N VAL A 46 -16.44 -0.78 -3.39
CA VAL A 46 -15.37 -1.33 -2.55
C VAL A 46 -15.59 -2.81 -2.28
N ALA A 47 -16.82 -3.21 -1.95
CA ALA A 47 -17.16 -4.61 -1.71
C ALA A 47 -16.96 -5.48 -2.96
N GLU A 48 -17.35 -4.98 -4.12
CA GLU A 48 -17.12 -5.64 -5.41
C GLU A 48 -15.62 -5.79 -5.70
N ALA A 49 -14.86 -4.71 -5.57
CA ALA A 49 -13.41 -4.73 -5.75
C ALA A 49 -12.71 -5.73 -4.83
N GLN A 50 -13.15 -5.81 -3.56
CA GLN A 50 -12.61 -6.78 -2.59
C GLN A 50 -12.98 -8.22 -2.95
N GLY A 51 -14.17 -8.44 -3.51
CA GLY A 51 -14.57 -9.74 -4.03
C GLY A 51 -13.69 -10.21 -5.17
N GLN A 52 -13.43 -9.36 -6.15
CA GLN A 52 -12.51 -9.65 -7.26
C GLN A 52 -11.08 -9.85 -6.76
N MET A 53 -10.63 -9.03 -5.82
CA MET A 53 -9.33 -9.17 -5.18
C MET A 53 -9.15 -10.54 -4.53
N ALA A 54 -10.18 -11.05 -3.82
CA ALA A 54 -10.13 -12.35 -3.15
C ALA A 54 -9.95 -13.52 -4.14
N LEU A 55 -10.55 -13.44 -5.32
CA LEU A 55 -10.39 -14.44 -6.37
C LEU A 55 -8.97 -14.44 -6.94
N ALA A 56 -8.43 -13.25 -7.22
CA ALA A 56 -7.03 -13.11 -7.66
C ALA A 56 -6.03 -13.60 -6.59
N GLU A 57 -6.31 -13.34 -5.29
CA GLU A 57 -5.50 -13.85 -4.17
C GLU A 57 -5.57 -15.37 -4.05
N GLU A 58 -6.67 -16.02 -4.41
CA GLU A 58 -6.76 -17.46 -4.45
C GLU A 58 -5.81 -18.06 -5.49
N ASN A 59 -5.82 -17.54 -6.72
CA ASN A 59 -4.88 -17.93 -7.75
C ASN A 59 -3.43 -17.70 -7.32
N PHE A 60 -3.16 -16.55 -6.67
CA PHE A 60 -1.84 -16.25 -6.11
C PHE A 60 -1.38 -17.27 -5.07
N ARG A 61 -2.27 -17.70 -4.14
CA ARG A 61 -1.95 -18.73 -3.13
C ARG A 61 -1.68 -20.10 -3.74
N ASN A 62 -2.32 -20.40 -4.87
CA ASN A 62 -2.12 -21.63 -5.62
C ASN A 62 -0.80 -21.61 -6.43
N GLY A 63 -0.13 -20.46 -6.53
CA GLY A 63 1.08 -20.31 -7.33
C GLY A 63 0.83 -20.00 -8.80
N ASP A 64 -0.42 -19.79 -9.20
CA ASP A 64 -0.83 -19.47 -10.56
C ASP A 64 -0.64 -17.96 -10.82
N TYR A 65 0.61 -17.51 -10.79
CA TYR A 65 0.95 -16.08 -10.81
C TYR A 65 0.51 -15.36 -12.08
N GLU A 66 0.56 -16.02 -13.23
CA GLU A 66 0.07 -15.46 -14.49
C GLU A 66 -1.44 -15.22 -14.44
N LEU A 67 -2.20 -16.21 -13.94
CA LEU A 67 -3.64 -16.13 -13.78
C LEU A 67 -4.02 -15.10 -12.69
N ALA A 68 -3.29 -15.07 -11.58
CA ALA A 68 -3.49 -14.08 -10.53
C ALA A 68 -3.26 -12.65 -11.02
N LEU A 69 -2.26 -12.46 -11.89
CA LEU A 69 -1.89 -11.14 -12.43
C LEU A 69 -2.90 -10.67 -13.47
N ASN A 70 -3.21 -11.51 -14.48
CA ASN A 70 -3.92 -11.12 -15.69
C ASN A 70 -5.38 -11.62 -15.76
N GLY A 71 -5.79 -12.55 -14.89
CA GLY A 71 -7.10 -13.18 -14.97
C GLY A 71 -7.25 -14.12 -16.18
N ASP A 72 -8.46 -14.63 -16.39
CA ASP A 72 -8.80 -15.57 -17.47
C ASP A 72 -10.00 -15.12 -18.34
N GLY A 73 -10.47 -13.88 -18.12
CA GLY A 73 -11.66 -13.32 -18.75
C GLY A 73 -12.96 -13.56 -17.99
N ASN A 74 -13.01 -14.54 -17.06
CA ASN A 74 -14.13 -14.77 -16.14
C ASN A 74 -13.82 -14.18 -14.75
N VAL A 75 -12.55 -14.28 -14.33
CA VAL A 75 -12.02 -13.75 -13.08
C VAL A 75 -10.99 -12.68 -13.41
N LEU A 76 -11.11 -11.51 -12.76
CA LEU A 76 -10.15 -10.43 -12.93
C LEU A 76 -8.84 -10.78 -12.21
N GLY A 77 -7.70 -10.51 -12.88
CA GLY A 77 -6.40 -10.51 -12.24
C GLY A 77 -6.10 -9.18 -11.54
N PHE A 78 -5.02 -9.13 -10.78
CA PHE A 78 -4.63 -7.93 -10.03
C PHE A 78 -4.49 -6.68 -10.89
N VAL A 79 -3.98 -6.79 -12.12
CA VAL A 79 -3.84 -5.66 -13.05
C VAL A 79 -5.21 -5.11 -13.44
N GLN A 80 -6.13 -5.97 -13.82
CA GLN A 80 -7.50 -5.57 -14.19
C GLN A 80 -8.26 -4.98 -12.99
N VAL A 81 -8.07 -5.56 -11.80
CA VAL A 81 -8.66 -5.02 -10.55
C VAL A 81 -8.10 -3.61 -10.26
N LEU A 82 -6.82 -3.37 -10.49
CA LEU A 82 -6.21 -2.03 -10.37
C LEU A 82 -6.80 -1.05 -11.38
N ASP A 83 -6.94 -1.46 -12.63
CA ASP A 83 -7.46 -0.61 -13.70
C ASP A 83 -8.93 -0.23 -13.49
N GLU A 84 -9.76 -1.19 -13.05
CA GLU A 84 -11.20 -0.98 -12.89
C GLU A 84 -11.58 -0.27 -11.58
N TYR A 85 -10.96 -0.69 -10.47
CA TYR A 85 -11.32 -0.23 -9.13
C TYR A 85 -10.31 0.71 -8.50
N GLY A 86 -9.08 0.72 -8.97
CA GLY A 86 -8.00 1.52 -8.43
C GLY A 86 -7.80 1.27 -6.93
N THR A 87 -7.73 2.34 -6.13
CA THR A 87 -7.52 2.25 -4.68
C THR A 87 -8.68 1.64 -3.89
N LYS A 88 -9.85 1.41 -4.50
CA LYS A 88 -11.00 0.75 -3.86
C LYS A 88 -10.73 -0.74 -3.61
N ALA A 89 -9.90 -1.37 -4.43
CA ALA A 89 -9.45 -2.74 -4.24
C ALA A 89 -8.54 -2.93 -3.01
N GLY A 90 -8.07 -1.82 -2.43
CA GLY A 90 -7.11 -1.83 -1.34
C GLY A 90 -5.69 -1.53 -1.80
N LYS A 91 -4.83 -1.24 -0.83
CA LYS A 91 -3.44 -0.85 -1.13
C LYS A 91 -2.55 -2.05 -1.44
N SER A 92 -2.94 -3.24 -0.97
CA SER A 92 -2.18 -4.49 -1.14
C SER A 92 -2.19 -5.01 -2.58
N VAL A 93 -3.12 -4.56 -3.43
CA VAL A 93 -3.20 -5.03 -4.82
C VAL A 93 -1.91 -4.76 -5.60
N ASN A 94 -1.27 -3.60 -5.41
CA ASN A 94 0.04 -3.31 -5.99
C ASN A 94 1.13 -4.25 -5.48
N PHE A 95 1.09 -4.61 -4.19
CA PHE A 95 2.02 -5.57 -3.63
C PHE A 95 1.88 -6.95 -4.30
N TYR A 96 0.66 -7.47 -4.40
CA TYR A 96 0.42 -8.77 -5.02
C TYR A 96 0.76 -8.78 -6.52
N ALA A 97 0.36 -7.74 -7.27
CA ALA A 97 0.74 -7.61 -8.67
C ALA A 97 2.27 -7.60 -8.84
N GLY A 98 2.98 -6.84 -7.99
CA GLY A 98 4.42 -6.79 -8.03
C GLY A 98 5.11 -8.11 -7.67
N VAL A 99 4.54 -8.88 -6.74
CA VAL A 99 5.07 -10.22 -6.42
C VAL A 99 4.79 -11.21 -7.56
N CYS A 100 3.62 -11.14 -8.23
CA CYS A 100 3.37 -11.94 -9.42
C CYS A 100 4.40 -11.66 -10.51
N GLU A 101 4.63 -10.39 -10.84
CA GLU A 101 5.63 -9.98 -11.84
C GLU A 101 7.04 -10.48 -11.46
N LEU A 102 7.39 -10.42 -10.17
CA LEU A 102 8.66 -10.95 -9.66
C LEU A 102 8.78 -12.45 -9.91
N GLN A 103 7.73 -13.23 -9.63
CA GLN A 103 7.72 -14.67 -9.84
C GLN A 103 7.76 -15.06 -11.32
N LEU A 104 7.23 -14.20 -12.19
CA LEU A 104 7.24 -14.37 -13.64
C LEU A 104 8.56 -13.90 -14.28
N GLY A 105 9.49 -13.32 -13.51
CA GLY A 105 10.77 -12.83 -14.01
C GLY A 105 10.70 -11.44 -14.67
N ASN A 106 9.60 -10.74 -14.54
CA ASN A 106 9.38 -9.41 -15.10
C ASN A 106 9.87 -8.32 -14.11
N TRP A 107 11.20 -8.23 -13.96
CA TRP A 107 11.85 -7.48 -12.88
C TRP A 107 11.47 -6.00 -12.81
N GLU A 108 11.46 -5.31 -13.95
CA GLU A 108 11.13 -3.87 -14.03
C GLU A 108 9.66 -3.61 -13.66
N SER A 109 8.75 -4.47 -14.15
CA SER A 109 7.33 -4.40 -13.81
C SER A 109 7.11 -4.67 -12.31
N ALA A 110 7.79 -5.66 -11.77
CA ALA A 110 7.77 -5.97 -10.34
C ALA A 110 8.17 -4.76 -9.49
N ILE A 111 9.30 -4.11 -9.83
CA ILE A 111 9.77 -2.91 -9.15
C ILE A 111 8.72 -1.80 -9.21
N LYS A 112 8.11 -1.56 -10.37
CA LYS A 112 7.10 -0.52 -10.58
C LYS A 112 5.90 -0.73 -9.65
N TYR A 113 5.33 -1.94 -9.62
CA TYR A 113 4.17 -2.23 -8.77
C TYR A 113 4.52 -2.20 -7.27
N LEU A 114 5.66 -2.79 -6.89
CA LEU A 114 6.09 -2.81 -5.48
C LEU A 114 6.40 -1.40 -4.95
N GLN A 115 6.95 -0.50 -5.77
CA GLN A 115 7.16 0.90 -5.42
C GLN A 115 5.84 1.67 -5.27
N ALA A 116 4.80 1.29 -6.02
CA ALA A 116 3.47 1.88 -5.89
C ALA A 116 2.72 1.44 -4.62
N TYR A 117 3.19 0.38 -3.94
CA TYR A 117 2.63 -0.02 -2.66
C TYR A 117 2.88 1.04 -1.59
N ASN A 118 1.81 1.56 -1.01
CA ASN A 118 1.84 2.61 0.02
C ASN A 118 0.98 2.24 1.25
N GLY A 119 0.84 0.95 1.54
CA GLY A 119 0.15 0.45 2.73
C GLY A 119 0.86 0.86 4.03
N LYS A 120 0.12 0.86 5.14
CA LYS A 120 0.64 1.19 6.46
C LYS A 120 1.17 -0.02 7.23
N ASP A 121 0.97 -1.22 6.71
CA ASP A 121 1.46 -2.46 7.29
C ASP A 121 2.99 -2.52 7.14
N ALA A 122 3.68 -2.51 8.27
CA ALA A 122 5.15 -2.51 8.29
C ALA A 122 5.74 -3.83 7.77
N ILE A 123 5.07 -4.96 7.98
CA ILE A 123 5.52 -6.27 7.50
C ILE A 123 5.45 -6.32 5.97
N LEU A 124 4.30 -5.92 5.40
CA LEU A 124 4.15 -5.85 3.95
C LEU A 124 5.08 -4.80 3.33
N ALA A 125 5.30 -3.66 4.00
CA ALA A 125 6.23 -2.64 3.52
C ALA A 125 7.67 -3.16 3.48
N ALA A 126 8.13 -3.85 4.52
CA ALA A 126 9.45 -4.50 4.54
C ALA A 126 9.56 -5.57 3.46
N ARG A 127 8.52 -6.40 3.30
CA ARG A 127 8.48 -7.44 2.27
C ARG A 127 8.50 -6.84 0.86
N ALA A 128 7.78 -5.73 0.62
CA ALA A 128 7.83 -5.03 -0.66
C ALA A 128 9.25 -4.53 -0.97
N GLN A 129 9.95 -3.94 0.01
CA GLN A 129 11.34 -3.54 -0.14
C GLN A 129 12.25 -4.75 -0.47
N ALA A 130 12.07 -5.86 0.24
CA ALA A 130 12.85 -7.07 -0.03
C ALA A 130 12.59 -7.63 -1.44
N CYS A 131 11.34 -7.66 -1.88
CA CYS A 131 10.99 -8.09 -3.23
C CYS A 131 11.56 -7.16 -4.32
N ILE A 132 11.64 -5.84 -4.06
CA ILE A 132 12.35 -4.91 -4.96
C ILE A 132 13.85 -5.26 -4.98
N GLY A 133 14.45 -5.59 -3.84
CA GLY A 133 15.82 -6.08 -3.76
C GLY A 133 16.02 -7.34 -4.61
N ASP A 134 15.11 -8.32 -4.50
CA ASP A 134 15.14 -9.54 -5.31
C ASP A 134 15.04 -9.24 -6.82
N ALA A 135 14.18 -8.30 -7.22
CA ALA A 135 14.09 -7.87 -8.62
C ALA A 135 15.38 -7.21 -9.11
N TYR A 136 16.05 -6.40 -8.29
CA TYR A 136 17.37 -5.85 -8.64
C TYR A 136 18.47 -6.91 -8.68
N VAL A 137 18.38 -8.00 -7.89
CA VAL A 137 19.27 -9.15 -8.05
C VAL A 137 19.02 -9.80 -9.43
N GLY A 138 17.77 -9.96 -9.86
CA GLY A 138 17.41 -10.45 -11.18
C GLY A 138 17.94 -9.59 -12.33
N LEU A 139 18.03 -8.28 -12.12
CA LEU A 139 18.65 -7.30 -13.03
C LEU A 139 20.17 -7.20 -12.89
N GLU A 140 20.81 -7.99 -12.00
CA GLU A 140 22.24 -7.94 -11.67
C GLU A 140 22.70 -6.58 -11.11
N ASP A 141 21.77 -5.69 -10.68
CA ASP A 141 22.09 -4.43 -10.01
C ASP A 141 22.23 -4.66 -8.49
N TYR A 142 23.33 -5.35 -8.13
CA TYR A 142 23.61 -5.76 -6.75
C TYR A 142 23.73 -4.57 -5.79
N SER A 143 24.21 -3.42 -6.27
CA SER A 143 24.29 -2.21 -5.44
C SER A 143 22.92 -1.70 -4.99
N LYS A 144 21.94 -1.66 -5.90
CA LYS A 144 20.56 -1.28 -5.54
C LYS A 144 19.91 -2.37 -4.71
N ALA A 145 20.11 -3.65 -5.06
CA ALA A 145 19.57 -4.77 -4.29
C ALA A 145 19.99 -4.70 -2.82
N LEU A 146 21.26 -4.45 -2.53
CA LEU A 146 21.80 -4.31 -1.19
C LEU A 146 21.07 -3.20 -0.41
N GLY A 147 20.92 -2.02 -1.02
CA GLY A 147 20.22 -0.90 -0.37
C GLY A 147 18.75 -1.19 -0.06
N TYR A 148 18.08 -1.98 -0.89
CA TYR A 148 16.68 -2.38 -0.64
C TYR A 148 16.56 -3.44 0.46
N PHE A 149 17.49 -4.41 0.55
CA PHE A 149 17.52 -5.37 1.66
C PHE A 149 17.85 -4.71 3.00
N GLU A 150 18.76 -3.74 3.02
CA GLU A 150 19.03 -2.92 4.21
C GLU A 150 17.78 -2.17 4.68
N LYS A 151 17.04 -1.55 3.75
CA LYS A 151 15.77 -0.87 4.06
C LYS A 151 14.74 -1.84 4.60
N ALA A 152 14.59 -3.02 3.99
CA ALA A 152 13.67 -4.04 4.45
C ALA A 152 13.97 -4.46 5.89
N ALA A 153 15.23 -4.75 6.20
CA ALA A 153 15.68 -5.12 7.53
C ALA A 153 15.49 -4.01 8.57
N ALA A 154 15.66 -2.73 8.16
CA ALA A 154 15.46 -1.59 9.05
C ALA A 154 13.98 -1.22 9.28
N THR A 155 13.07 -1.71 8.43
CA THR A 155 11.63 -1.37 8.52
C THR A 155 10.93 -2.14 9.64
N ILE A 156 11.44 -3.31 10.01
CA ILE A 156 10.84 -4.19 11.02
C ILE A 156 11.92 -4.73 11.96
N ASP A 157 11.54 -4.89 13.22
CA ASP A 157 12.35 -5.55 14.26
C ASP A 157 11.63 -6.82 14.71
N ASN A 158 11.71 -7.85 13.88
CA ASN A 158 11.11 -9.16 14.14
C ASN A 158 11.87 -10.27 13.38
N MET A 159 11.40 -11.51 13.53
CA MET A 159 12.02 -12.70 12.91
C MET A 159 12.26 -12.60 11.39
N PHE A 160 11.49 -11.78 10.66
CA PHE A 160 11.69 -11.61 9.21
C PHE A 160 12.90 -10.74 8.87
N ALA A 161 13.31 -9.85 9.78
CA ALA A 161 14.48 -9.00 9.59
C ALA A 161 15.77 -9.83 9.35
N ALA A 162 15.92 -10.96 10.05
CA ALA A 162 17.02 -11.88 9.87
C ALA A 162 17.17 -12.39 8.43
N GLY A 163 16.04 -12.71 7.77
CA GLY A 163 16.02 -13.13 6.37
C GLY A 163 16.47 -12.02 5.41
N TYR A 164 16.12 -10.77 5.69
CA TYR A 164 16.54 -9.62 4.88
C TYR A 164 18.03 -9.29 5.10
N LEU A 165 18.52 -9.41 6.34
CA LEU A 165 19.95 -9.27 6.64
C LEU A 165 20.78 -10.36 5.97
N LEU A 166 20.29 -11.59 5.92
CA LEU A 166 20.94 -12.68 5.20
C LEU A 166 21.08 -12.35 3.70
N LYS A 167 20.00 -11.91 3.05
CA LYS A 167 20.02 -11.48 1.65
C LYS A 167 21.01 -10.31 1.44
N ALA A 168 21.02 -9.33 2.34
CA ALA A 168 21.96 -8.21 2.30
C ALA A 168 23.41 -8.71 2.40
N GLY A 169 23.70 -9.65 3.29
CA GLY A 169 25.03 -10.26 3.45
C GLY A 169 25.50 -10.95 2.17
N VAL A 170 24.66 -11.80 1.58
CA VAL A 170 24.97 -12.52 0.33
C VAL A 170 25.25 -11.55 -0.83
N VAL A 171 24.45 -10.48 -0.94
CA VAL A 171 24.65 -9.46 -1.99
C VAL A 171 25.93 -8.64 -1.72
N ALA A 172 26.24 -8.32 -0.47
CA ALA A 172 27.49 -7.64 -0.10
C ALA A 172 28.73 -8.49 -0.44
N GLU A 173 28.69 -9.81 -0.24
CA GLU A 173 29.75 -10.72 -0.70
C GLU A 173 29.89 -10.67 -2.23
N LYS A 174 28.77 -10.67 -2.96
CA LYS A 174 28.78 -10.58 -4.43
C LYS A 174 29.44 -9.30 -4.92
N LEU A 175 29.33 -8.20 -4.14
CA LEU A 175 29.99 -6.92 -4.39
C LEU A 175 31.44 -6.87 -3.92
N GLY A 176 31.95 -7.90 -3.23
CA GLY A 176 33.26 -7.92 -2.60
C GLY A 176 33.36 -7.13 -1.28
N GLU A 177 32.22 -6.69 -0.72
CA GLU A 177 32.12 -5.93 0.53
C GLU A 177 32.13 -6.86 1.76
N ASN A 178 33.15 -7.73 1.90
CA ASN A 178 33.17 -8.81 2.89
C ASN A 178 33.01 -8.35 4.34
N ALA A 179 33.58 -7.19 4.70
CA ALA A 179 33.42 -6.64 6.06
C ALA A 179 31.96 -6.26 6.36
N LYS A 180 31.27 -5.74 5.36
CA LYS A 180 29.85 -5.38 5.46
C LYS A 180 28.97 -6.63 5.52
N ALA A 181 29.28 -7.65 4.71
CA ALA A 181 28.61 -8.94 4.76
C ALA A 181 28.70 -9.58 6.15
N LEU A 182 29.92 -9.61 6.73
CA LEU A 182 30.13 -10.11 8.09
C LEU A 182 29.26 -9.34 9.11
N SER A 183 29.19 -8.02 9.01
CA SER A 183 28.39 -7.22 9.94
C SER A 183 26.88 -7.54 9.86
N PHE A 184 26.35 -7.93 8.69
CA PHE A 184 24.97 -8.38 8.57
C PHE A 184 24.75 -9.75 9.20
N TYR A 185 25.66 -10.67 9.02
CA TYR A 185 25.58 -12.01 9.61
C TYR A 185 25.70 -11.98 11.14
N GLU A 186 26.53 -11.09 11.68
CA GLU A 186 26.62 -10.87 13.13
C GLU A 186 25.29 -10.39 13.71
N LYS A 187 24.60 -9.43 13.05
CA LYS A 187 23.29 -8.93 13.48
C LYS A 187 22.17 -9.99 13.47
N ILE A 188 22.31 -11.06 12.70
CA ILE A 188 21.31 -12.16 12.70
C ILE A 188 21.48 -13.04 13.95
N LYS A 189 22.68 -13.10 14.51
CA LYS A 189 22.99 -13.95 15.64
C LYS A 189 22.51 -13.37 16.98
N ASP A 190 22.37 -12.05 17.09
CA ASP A 190 21.95 -11.33 18.27
C ASP A 190 20.41 -11.25 18.36
#